data_8cdb1ea385828446773ed809915d6baa
#
_entry.id   8cdb1ea385828446773ed809915d6baa
#
_cell.length_a   1.000
_cell.length_b   1.000
_cell.length_c   1.000
_cell.angle_alpha   90.00
_cell.angle_beta   90.00
_cell.angle_gamma   90.00
#
_symmetry.space_group_name_H-M   'P 1'
#
loop_
_entity.id
_entity.type
_entity.pdbx_description
1 polymer ?
#
loop_
_entity_poly.entity_id
_entity_poly.type
_entity_poly.pdbx_seq_one_letter_code
_entity_poly.pdbx_strand_id
1 'polypeptide(L)'
;MVDTLKLELVSPERLLLSEQVEMVLVPGTEGVFGVLPLHAPTLSTLKAGFVDVYRAGVVVQRFFVSGGFVEVTPESCTVLVDEAKAESDLSLAYYNRRMLEIQTAAAH
;
A
#
# COMPACT_ATOMS: atom_id res chain seq x y z
N MET A 1 -9.63 24.15 -1.58
CA MET A 1 -8.53 23.47 -0.88
C MET A 1 -8.63 21.97 -1.12
N VAL A 2 -7.52 21.32 -1.42
CA VAL A 2 -7.53 19.87 -1.69
C VAL A 2 -7.13 19.15 -0.42
N ASP A 3 -8.10 18.47 0.20
CA ASP A 3 -7.89 17.79 1.47
C ASP A 3 -7.75 16.27 1.31
N THR A 4 -8.03 15.75 0.12
CA THR A 4 -8.01 14.31 -0.14
C THR A 4 -7.34 14.00 -1.47
N LEU A 5 -6.90 12.76 -1.60
CA LEU A 5 -6.43 12.21 -2.85
C LEU A 5 -7.12 10.87 -3.08
N LYS A 6 -7.18 10.45 -4.34
CA LYS A 6 -7.79 9.16 -4.67
C LYS A 6 -6.78 8.05 -4.49
N LEU A 7 -7.10 7.11 -3.61
CA LEU A 7 -6.31 5.88 -3.45
C LEU A 7 -6.95 4.77 -4.25
N GLU A 8 -6.16 4.11 -5.09
CA GLU A 8 -6.55 2.88 -5.76
C GLU A 8 -5.55 1.78 -5.39
N LEU A 9 -6.07 0.66 -4.91
CA LEU A 9 -5.28 -0.52 -4.62
C LEU A 9 -5.70 -1.58 -5.64
N VAL A 10 -4.75 -2.00 -6.47
CA VAL A 10 -5.05 -2.81 -7.67
C VAL A 10 -4.17 -4.06 -7.68
N SER A 11 -4.79 -5.21 -7.88
CA SER A 11 -4.09 -6.46 -8.20
C SER A 11 -4.27 -6.74 -9.69
N PRO A 12 -3.51 -7.70 -10.28
CA PRO A 12 -3.66 -8.02 -11.71
C PRO A 12 -5.08 -8.44 -12.07
N GLU A 13 -5.84 -8.97 -11.12
CA GLU A 13 -7.17 -9.52 -11.39
C GLU A 13 -8.28 -8.52 -11.17
N ARG A 14 -8.09 -7.52 -10.31
CA ARG A 14 -9.19 -6.62 -9.96
C ARG A 14 -8.72 -5.39 -9.19
N LEU A 15 -9.60 -4.40 -9.16
CA LEU A 15 -9.50 -3.24 -8.28
C LEU A 15 -9.98 -3.65 -6.88
N LEU A 16 -9.08 -3.56 -5.90
CA LEU A 16 -9.39 -3.99 -4.52
C LEU A 16 -9.98 -2.87 -3.68
N LEU A 17 -9.56 -1.63 -3.93
CA LEU A 17 -10.01 -0.47 -3.18
C LEU A 17 -9.92 0.75 -4.07
N SER A 18 -10.92 1.62 -3.99
CA SER A 18 -10.91 2.93 -4.65
C SER A 18 -11.66 3.91 -3.76
N GLU A 19 -10.94 4.82 -3.11
CA GLU A 19 -11.53 5.75 -2.15
C GLU A 19 -10.78 7.06 -2.12
N GLN A 20 -11.47 8.12 -1.70
CA GLN A 20 -10.83 9.39 -1.34
C GLN A 20 -10.31 9.28 0.09
N VAL A 21 -9.04 9.57 0.28
CA VAL A 21 -8.35 9.42 1.57
C VAL A 21 -7.52 10.66 1.87
N GLU A 22 -7.10 10.83 3.11
CA GLU A 22 -6.31 12.00 3.52
C GLU A 22 -4.82 11.74 3.40
N MET A 23 -4.37 10.52 3.66
CA MET A 23 -2.97 10.15 3.56
C MET A 23 -2.86 8.64 3.41
N VAL A 24 -1.80 8.19 2.76
CA VAL A 24 -1.46 6.78 2.65
C VAL A 24 0.01 6.63 3.04
N LEU A 25 0.33 5.69 3.94
CA LEU A 25 1.70 5.26 4.16
C LEU A 25 1.94 4.00 3.36
N VAL A 26 3.04 3.96 2.62
CA VAL A 26 3.38 2.82 1.77
C VAL A 26 4.79 2.32 2.08
N PRO A 27 5.03 0.99 1.96
CA PRO A 27 6.32 0.40 2.29
C PRO A 27 7.27 0.46 1.09
N GLY A 28 7.81 1.62 0.80
CA GLY A 28 8.81 1.76 -0.27
C GLY A 28 10.05 0.93 -0.01
N THR A 29 10.73 0.50 -1.07
CA THR A 29 11.95 -0.32 -0.93
C THR A 29 13.08 0.40 -0.21
N GLU A 30 13.06 1.73 -0.24
CA GLU A 30 14.06 2.55 0.48
C GLU A 30 13.54 3.08 1.81
N GLY A 31 12.33 2.71 2.19
CA GLY A 31 11.71 3.10 3.45
C GLY A 31 10.26 3.44 3.28
N VAL A 32 9.54 3.42 4.40
CA VAL A 32 8.13 3.82 4.43
C VAL A 32 8.03 5.32 4.15
N PHE A 33 7.12 5.71 3.28
CA PHE A 33 6.87 7.13 3.04
C PHE A 33 5.37 7.41 2.98
N GLY A 34 5.01 8.66 3.28
CA GLY A 34 3.63 9.12 3.29
C GLY A 34 3.27 9.83 2.01
N VAL A 35 2.07 9.58 1.51
CA VAL A 35 1.52 10.24 0.33
C VAL A 35 0.35 11.11 0.78
N LEU A 36 0.50 12.40 0.60
CA LEU A 36 -0.52 13.41 0.91
C LEU A 36 -1.05 14.01 -0.39
N PRO A 37 -2.22 14.68 -0.36
CA PRO A 37 -2.69 15.42 -1.52
C PRO A 37 -1.62 16.39 -2.01
N LEU A 38 -1.54 16.57 -3.31
CA LEU A 38 -0.57 17.44 -3.98
C LEU A 38 0.89 16.97 -3.85
N HIS A 39 1.09 15.70 -3.51
CA HIS A 39 2.43 15.10 -3.50
C HIS A 39 3.04 15.18 -4.89
N ALA A 40 4.34 15.41 -4.98
CA ALA A 40 5.04 15.43 -6.25
C ALA A 40 4.91 14.06 -6.96
N PRO A 41 4.79 14.04 -8.28
CA PRO A 41 4.70 12.77 -9.02
C PRO A 41 5.88 11.86 -8.67
N THR A 42 5.56 10.60 -8.37
CA THR A 42 6.55 9.63 -7.91
C THR A 42 6.17 8.25 -8.41
N LEU A 43 7.17 7.49 -8.84
CA LEU A 43 7.01 6.07 -9.14
C LEU A 43 8.06 5.34 -8.32
N SER A 44 7.62 4.42 -7.47
CA SER A 44 8.51 3.70 -6.56
C SER A 44 8.14 2.23 -6.49
N THR A 45 9.14 1.41 -6.23
CA THR A 45 8.91 0.00 -5.93
C THR A 45 8.56 -0.16 -4.44
N LEU A 46 7.77 -1.18 -4.14
CA LEU A 46 7.35 -1.50 -2.78
C LEU A 46 7.94 -2.84 -2.36
N LYS A 47 8.29 -2.93 -1.09
CA LYS A 47 8.64 -4.20 -0.46
C LYS A 47 7.41 -4.77 0.26
N ALA A 48 7.48 -6.01 0.70
CA ALA A 48 6.43 -6.59 1.54
C ALA A 48 6.26 -5.76 2.81
N GLY A 49 5.03 -5.44 3.15
CA GLY A 49 4.73 -4.62 4.31
C GLY A 49 3.28 -4.18 4.33
N PHE A 50 3.01 -3.14 5.08
CA PHE A 50 1.64 -2.64 5.24
C PHE A 50 1.44 -1.31 4.55
N VAL A 51 0.29 -1.19 3.89
CA VAL A 51 -0.24 0.07 3.38
C VAL A 51 -1.26 0.56 4.40
N ASP A 52 -1.02 1.73 4.98
CA ASP A 52 -1.90 2.31 5.99
C ASP A 52 -2.68 3.47 5.38
N VAL A 53 -4.00 3.42 5.52
CA VAL A 53 -4.92 4.42 4.98
C VAL A 53 -5.43 5.29 6.11
N TYR A 54 -5.28 6.60 5.96
CA TYR A 54 -5.63 7.58 6.99
C TYR A 54 -6.85 8.39 6.61
N ARG A 55 -7.76 8.55 7.57
CA ARG A 55 -8.86 9.51 7.54
C ARG A 55 -9.03 10.10 8.93
N ALA A 56 -9.32 11.39 9.00
CA ALA A 56 -9.51 12.09 10.28
C ALA A 56 -8.32 11.89 11.24
N GLY A 57 -7.11 11.81 10.68
CA GLY A 57 -5.89 11.70 11.48
C GLY A 57 -5.62 10.32 12.06
N VAL A 58 -6.42 9.32 11.73
CA VAL A 58 -6.25 7.95 12.25
C VAL A 58 -6.18 6.95 11.11
N VAL A 59 -5.53 5.81 11.37
CA VAL A 59 -5.51 4.69 10.43
C VAL A 59 -6.87 4.03 10.46
N VAL A 60 -7.57 4.07 9.33
CA VAL A 60 -8.91 3.46 9.20
C VAL A 60 -8.86 2.10 8.52
N GLN A 61 -7.81 1.84 7.74
CA GLN A 61 -7.62 0.55 7.06
C GLN A 61 -6.14 0.26 6.94
N ARG A 62 -5.78 -1.01 7.04
CA ARG A 62 -4.43 -1.49 6.78
C ARG A 62 -4.50 -2.71 5.89
N PHE A 63 -3.61 -2.77 4.91
CA PHE A 63 -3.50 -3.91 4.00
C PHE A 63 -2.07 -4.42 4.01
N PHE A 64 -1.92 -5.73 4.20
CA PHE A 64 -0.63 -6.38 3.95
C PHE A 64 -0.47 -6.57 2.45
N VAL A 65 0.68 -6.15 1.92
CA VAL A 65 1.01 -6.32 0.49
C VAL A 65 2.33 -7.07 0.39
N SER A 66 2.44 -7.91 -0.65
CA SER A 66 3.62 -8.74 -0.84
C SER A 66 4.74 -8.03 -1.61
N GLY A 67 4.50 -6.78 -1.99
CA GLY A 67 5.41 -5.98 -2.81
C GLY A 67 4.65 -5.42 -3.99
N GLY A 68 5.32 -4.67 -4.84
CA GLY A 68 4.68 -4.09 -6.02
C GLY A 68 5.25 -2.73 -6.38
N PHE A 69 4.38 -1.86 -6.86
CA PHE A 69 4.73 -0.50 -7.28
C PHE A 69 3.70 0.48 -6.75
N VAL A 70 4.14 1.72 -6.57
CA VAL A 70 3.23 2.82 -6.28
C VAL A 70 3.49 3.94 -7.28
N GLU A 71 2.41 4.45 -7.86
CA GLU A 71 2.44 5.62 -8.72
C GLU A 71 1.67 6.74 -8.05
N VAL A 72 2.32 7.87 -7.84
CA VAL A 72 1.74 9.02 -7.16
C VAL A 72 1.61 10.18 -8.15
N THR A 73 0.45 10.80 -8.16
CA THR A 73 0.21 12.07 -8.84
C THR A 73 -0.34 13.05 -7.79
N PRO A 74 -0.44 14.36 -8.10
CA PRO A 74 -1.01 15.29 -7.13
C PRO A 74 -2.43 14.93 -6.66
N GLU A 75 -3.21 14.23 -7.50
CA GLU A 75 -4.61 13.89 -7.18
C GLU A 75 -4.81 12.44 -6.75
N SER A 76 -3.80 11.57 -6.94
CA SER A 76 -4.02 10.13 -6.77
C SER A 76 -2.78 9.38 -6.30
N CYS A 77 -3.05 8.21 -5.72
CA CYS A 77 -2.03 7.24 -5.36
C CYS A 77 -2.54 5.88 -5.80
N THR A 78 -1.84 5.28 -6.76
CA THR A 78 -2.19 3.95 -7.27
C THR A 78 -1.16 2.95 -6.78
N VAL A 79 -1.61 1.97 -6.01
CA VAL A 79 -0.78 0.91 -5.46
C VAL A 79 -1.06 -0.37 -6.25
N LEU A 80 -0.06 -0.83 -6.99
CA LEU A 80 -0.15 -2.01 -7.86
C LEU A 80 0.58 -3.15 -7.18
N VAL A 81 -0.14 -4.19 -6.79
CA VAL A 81 0.41 -5.29 -6.00
C VAL A 81 0.00 -6.62 -6.60
N ASP A 82 0.81 -7.65 -6.38
CA ASP A 82 0.43 -9.01 -6.77
C ASP A 82 -0.61 -9.57 -5.80
N GLU A 83 -0.49 -9.21 -4.53
CA GLU A 83 -1.34 -9.73 -3.48
C GLU A 83 -1.53 -8.67 -2.41
N ALA A 84 -2.75 -8.51 -1.95
CA ALA A 84 -3.08 -7.64 -0.82
C ALA A 84 -4.12 -8.32 0.05
N LYS A 85 -3.99 -8.14 1.36
CA LYS A 85 -4.92 -8.72 2.32
C LYS A 85 -5.22 -7.70 3.40
N ALA A 86 -6.50 -7.44 3.63
CA ALA A 86 -6.90 -6.53 4.71
C ALA A 86 -6.44 -7.10 6.06
N GLU A 87 -6.02 -6.23 6.96
CA GLU A 87 -5.54 -6.66 8.27
C GLU A 87 -6.59 -7.50 9.01
N SER A 88 -7.87 -7.16 8.86
CA SER A 88 -8.96 -7.90 9.48
C SER A 88 -9.07 -9.35 8.99
N ASP A 89 -8.55 -9.64 7.80
CA ASP A 89 -8.56 -10.98 7.21
C ASP A 89 -7.22 -11.69 7.34
N LEU A 90 -6.24 -11.04 7.98
CA LEU A 90 -4.88 -11.52 8.06
C LEU A 90 -4.66 -12.32 9.34
N SER A 91 -4.38 -13.62 9.20
CA SER A 91 -4.00 -14.43 10.36
C SER A 91 -2.48 -14.32 10.59
N LEU A 92 -2.08 -14.49 11.85
CA LEU A 92 -0.65 -14.49 12.19
C LEU A 92 0.09 -15.62 11.47
N ALA A 93 -0.54 -16.79 11.37
CA ALA A 93 0.07 -17.94 10.68
C ALA A 93 0.30 -17.64 9.19
N TYR A 94 -0.69 -17.04 8.54
CA TYR A 94 -0.57 -16.63 7.13
C TYR A 94 0.54 -15.60 6.96
N TYR A 95 0.53 -14.56 7.80
CA TYR A 95 1.54 -13.50 7.73
C TYR A 95 2.96 -14.07 7.89
N ASN A 96 3.18 -14.89 8.91
CA ASN A 96 4.49 -15.47 9.17
C ASN A 96 4.95 -16.35 8.02
N ARG A 97 4.06 -17.15 7.46
CA ARG A 97 4.39 -18.02 6.32
C ARG A 97 4.75 -17.19 5.08
N ARG A 98 3.95 -16.16 4.78
CA ARG A 98 4.22 -15.32 3.60
C ARG A 98 5.53 -14.56 3.74
N MET A 99 5.82 -14.03 4.94
CA MET A 99 7.08 -13.33 5.15
C MET A 99 8.27 -14.26 4.97
N LEU A 100 8.17 -15.51 5.46
CA LEU A 100 9.23 -16.49 5.28
C LEU A 100 9.42 -16.83 3.80
N GLU A 101 8.34 -17.02 3.05
CA GLU A 101 8.40 -17.29 1.61
C GLU A 101 9.06 -16.15 0.85
N ILE A 102 8.68 -14.91 1.17
CA ILE A 102 9.24 -13.72 0.53
C ILE A 102 10.73 -13.58 0.84
N GLN A 103 11.13 -13.76 2.08
CA GLN A 103 12.52 -13.68 2.51
C GLN A 103 13.36 -14.78 1.86
N THR A 104 12.81 -16.00 1.78
CA THR A 104 13.49 -17.13 1.14
C THR A 104 13.69 -16.87 -0.35
N ALA A 105 12.68 -16.35 -1.03
CA ALA A 105 12.78 -16.00 -2.44
C ALA A 105 13.84 -14.90 -2.67
N ALA A 106 13.88 -13.92 -1.79
CA ALA A 106 14.83 -12.81 -1.90
C ALA A 106 16.28 -13.24 -1.59
N ALA A 107 16.47 -14.36 -0.92
CA ALA A 107 17.79 -14.86 -0.55
C ALA A 107 18.53 -15.55 -1.71
N HIS A 108 17.88 -15.74 -2.83
CA HIS A 108 18.49 -16.39 -4.00
C HIS A 108 19.13 -15.41 -4.96
#